data_d201f51fd74b0c832c639fbb464561e5
#
_entry.id   d201f51fd74b0c832c639fbb464561e5
#
_cell.length_a   1.000
_cell.length_b   1.000
_cell.length_c   1.000
_cell.angle_alpha   90.00
_cell.angle_beta   90.00
_cell.angle_gamma   90.00
#
_symmetry.space_group_name_H-M   'P 1'
#
loop_
_entity.id
_entity.type
_entity.pdbx_description
1 polymer ?
#
loop_
_entity_poly.entity_id
_entity_poly.type
_entity_poly.pdbx_seq_one_letter_code
_entity_poly.pdbx_strand_id
1 'polypeptide(L)'
;SFSIGFGPPIFKWRGKETEYQIALIPLGGYVKMYGEDSMTEPVQGNVDKSAYNDPRSFHSKPNWQKMLIAFAGPLFNIVLAIFLFVAVYTIGTKEPAYLSEPVVVGYVEKGSLAEKVGIQPFDKIVKVNGKEVKNWKEFTIALGMKAGKSVEIEVLRNGNIQKIAITLPDDMSKESFGISPVIPAKIGKVLENSPAAKSGLKEGDIIVGVNGKPINTWFEFADFMASLKEKQSVNLLVKRDNKIFS
;
A
#
# COMPACT_ATOMS: atom_id res chain seq x y z
N SER A 1 -18.18 -7.46 33.16
CA SER A 1 -17.46 -8.49 32.38
C SER A 1 -16.57 -7.82 31.31
N PHE A 2 -15.55 -8.52 30.89
CA PHE A 2 -14.64 -8.11 29.82
C PHE A 2 -14.64 -9.19 28.74
N SER A 3 -14.95 -8.83 27.50
CA SER A 3 -15.00 -9.77 26.37
C SER A 3 -14.07 -9.34 25.25
N ILE A 4 -13.24 -10.27 24.78
CA ILE A 4 -12.55 -10.17 23.50
C ILE A 4 -13.39 -10.94 22.49
N GLY A 5 -13.89 -10.24 21.47
CA GLY A 5 -14.81 -10.80 20.48
C GLY A 5 -16.29 -10.69 20.88
N PHE A 6 -17.13 -11.15 19.95
CA PHE A 6 -18.58 -11.19 20.08
C PHE A 6 -19.12 -12.62 19.92
N GLY A 7 -20.35 -12.86 20.42
CA GLY A 7 -21.04 -14.15 20.31
C GLY A 7 -20.77 -15.10 21.47
N PRO A 8 -20.97 -16.41 21.27
CA PRO A 8 -20.83 -17.40 22.34
C PRO A 8 -19.36 -17.48 22.80
N PRO A 9 -19.10 -17.56 24.11
CA PRO A 9 -17.77 -17.65 24.66
C PRO A 9 -17.13 -19.01 24.34
N ILE A 10 -15.90 -18.98 23.78
CA ILE A 10 -15.06 -20.17 23.60
C ILE A 10 -14.31 -20.47 24.90
N PHE A 11 -13.85 -19.41 25.56
CA PHE A 11 -13.11 -19.51 26.81
C PHE A 11 -13.65 -18.47 27.79
N LYS A 12 -13.89 -18.88 29.05
CA LYS A 12 -14.42 -18.04 30.09
C LYS A 12 -13.66 -18.27 31.40
N TRP A 13 -13.18 -17.16 31.96
CA TRP A 13 -12.47 -17.19 33.24
C TRP A 13 -13.06 -16.14 34.18
N ARG A 14 -13.36 -16.54 35.40
CA ARG A 14 -13.92 -15.66 36.42
C ARG A 14 -12.85 -15.27 37.43
N GLY A 15 -12.51 -13.99 37.47
CA GLY A 15 -11.70 -13.39 38.52
C GLY A 15 -12.55 -13.13 39.77
N LYS A 16 -12.00 -12.45 40.77
CA LYS A 16 -12.71 -12.16 42.04
C LYS A 16 -13.98 -11.31 41.82
N GLU A 17 -13.92 -10.34 40.91
CA GLU A 17 -15.01 -9.38 40.64
C GLU A 17 -15.30 -9.23 39.14
N THR A 18 -14.39 -9.64 38.27
CA THR A 18 -14.51 -9.48 36.83
C THR A 18 -14.52 -10.83 36.14
N GLU A 19 -15.41 -10.98 35.21
CA GLU A 19 -15.49 -12.13 34.32
C GLU A 19 -14.82 -11.78 32.99
N TYR A 20 -13.86 -12.60 32.57
CA TYR A 20 -13.13 -12.46 31.32
C TYR A 20 -13.56 -13.55 30.36
N GLN A 21 -13.81 -13.19 29.10
CA GLN A 21 -14.18 -14.17 28.10
C GLN A 21 -13.54 -13.87 26.75
N ILE A 22 -13.30 -14.93 25.98
CA ILE A 22 -12.93 -14.87 24.58
C ILE A 22 -14.08 -15.47 23.79
N ALA A 23 -14.67 -14.69 22.89
CA ALA A 23 -15.81 -15.10 22.08
C ALA A 23 -15.40 -15.54 20.68
N LEU A 24 -16.31 -16.24 19.99
CA LEU A 24 -16.06 -16.92 18.72
C LEU A 24 -15.69 -15.96 17.58
N ILE A 25 -16.26 -14.75 17.56
CA ILE A 25 -16.05 -13.77 16.51
C ILE A 25 -15.01 -12.74 16.96
N PRO A 26 -13.74 -12.78 16.50
CA PRO A 26 -12.65 -11.93 16.99
C PRO A 26 -12.67 -10.51 16.40
N LEU A 27 -13.85 -9.98 16.11
CA LEU A 27 -14.03 -8.63 15.56
C LEU A 27 -14.37 -7.65 16.68
N GLY A 28 -13.35 -7.23 17.46
CA GLY A 28 -13.53 -6.28 18.55
C GLY A 28 -13.72 -6.94 19.91
N GLY A 29 -14.43 -6.26 20.79
CA GLY A 29 -14.75 -6.72 22.14
C GLY A 29 -15.59 -5.69 22.88
N TYR A 30 -16.01 -6.02 24.09
CA TYR A 30 -16.79 -5.10 24.92
C TYR A 30 -16.45 -5.24 26.40
N VAL A 31 -16.66 -4.16 27.11
CA VAL A 31 -16.59 -4.11 28.57
C VAL A 31 -17.99 -3.81 29.09
N LYS A 32 -18.54 -4.70 29.92
CA LYS A 32 -19.83 -4.52 30.56
C LYS A 32 -19.58 -4.13 32.01
N MET A 33 -19.96 -2.92 32.36
CA MET A 33 -19.75 -2.39 33.71
C MET A 33 -20.85 -2.84 34.64
N TYR A 34 -20.54 -2.91 35.93
CA TYR A 34 -21.52 -3.26 36.94
C TYR A 34 -22.60 -2.16 37.06
N GLY A 35 -23.88 -2.53 36.96
CA GLY A 35 -24.99 -1.60 36.99
C GLY A 35 -25.38 -0.96 35.66
N GLU A 36 -24.67 -1.26 34.53
CA GLU A 36 -24.96 -0.70 33.21
C GLU A 36 -26.22 -1.30 32.56
N ASP A 37 -26.53 -2.57 32.87
CA ASP A 37 -27.64 -3.33 32.25
C ASP A 37 -29.04 -2.79 32.58
N SER A 38 -29.16 -1.92 33.57
CA SER A 38 -30.45 -1.42 34.00
C SER A 38 -31.14 -0.48 33.00
N MET A 39 -30.46 -0.09 31.89
CA MET A 39 -31.00 0.86 30.94
C MET A 39 -31.19 0.35 29.51
N THR A 40 -30.61 -0.78 29.13
CA THR A 40 -30.56 -1.20 27.73
C THR A 40 -31.47 -2.35 27.34
N GLU A 41 -32.09 -3.03 28.27
CA GLU A 41 -33.10 -4.07 27.96
C GLU A 41 -34.46 -3.78 28.60
N PRO A 42 -35.53 -3.63 27.81
CA PRO A 42 -36.89 -3.74 28.31
C PRO A 42 -37.20 -5.24 28.50
N VAL A 43 -36.46 -5.91 29.39
CA VAL A 43 -36.79 -7.26 29.78
C VAL A 43 -37.88 -7.15 30.84
N GLN A 44 -39.02 -7.74 30.54
CA GLN A 44 -40.10 -8.02 31.50
C GLN A 44 -39.52 -8.70 32.75
N GLY A 45 -39.48 -7.98 33.85
CA GLY A 45 -39.17 -8.54 35.16
C GLY A 45 -38.10 -7.78 35.92
N ASN A 46 -38.50 -7.06 36.94
CA ASN A 46 -37.74 -6.51 38.06
C ASN A 46 -36.33 -6.01 37.72
N VAL A 47 -36.26 -4.77 37.28
CA VAL A 47 -35.00 -3.99 37.32
C VAL A 47 -34.53 -4.03 38.78
N ASP A 48 -33.41 -4.69 39.03
CA ASP A 48 -32.82 -4.78 40.36
C ASP A 48 -32.31 -3.39 40.79
N LYS A 49 -33.23 -2.59 41.36
CA LYS A 49 -32.93 -1.23 41.83
C LYS A 49 -31.85 -1.22 42.92
N SER A 50 -31.51 -2.37 43.49
CA SER A 50 -30.43 -2.50 44.46
C SER A 50 -29.05 -2.30 43.83
N ALA A 51 -28.85 -2.75 42.59
CA ALA A 51 -27.61 -2.56 41.85
C ALA A 51 -27.38 -1.08 41.49
N TYR A 52 -28.42 -0.27 41.41
CA TYR A 52 -28.32 1.15 41.05
C TYR A 52 -27.70 1.99 42.18
N ASN A 53 -27.98 1.63 43.43
CA ASN A 53 -27.53 2.33 44.64
C ASN A 53 -26.21 1.76 45.21
N ASP A 54 -25.67 0.69 44.64
CA ASP A 54 -24.39 0.13 45.07
C ASP A 54 -23.25 1.14 44.75
N PRO A 55 -22.40 1.51 45.74
CA PRO A 55 -21.26 2.39 45.52
C PRO A 55 -20.28 1.91 44.43
N ARG A 56 -20.32 0.63 44.05
CA ARG A 56 -19.49 0.04 42.99
C ARG A 56 -20.11 0.19 41.59
N SER A 57 -21.41 0.53 41.52
CA SER A 57 -22.13 0.71 40.26
C SER A 57 -21.55 1.90 39.46
N PHE A 58 -21.54 1.77 38.16
CA PHE A 58 -21.16 2.89 37.23
C PHE A 58 -22.05 4.12 37.48
N HIS A 59 -23.33 3.90 37.76
CA HIS A 59 -24.29 5.01 37.98
C HIS A 59 -24.02 5.81 39.24
N SER A 60 -23.48 5.20 40.29
CA SER A 60 -23.17 5.87 41.57
C SER A 60 -21.85 6.67 41.50
N LYS A 61 -21.03 6.51 40.45
CA LYS A 61 -19.77 7.20 40.33
C LYS A 61 -19.96 8.69 39.98
N PRO A 62 -19.07 9.58 40.47
CA PRO A 62 -19.10 10.98 40.10
C PRO A 62 -18.84 11.17 38.59
N ASN A 63 -19.35 12.26 38.03
CA ASN A 63 -19.31 12.52 36.57
C ASN A 63 -17.90 12.52 35.97
N TRP A 64 -16.91 13.00 36.72
CA TRP A 64 -15.52 12.99 36.24
C TRP A 64 -14.97 11.57 36.02
N GLN A 65 -15.36 10.58 36.87
CA GLN A 65 -14.95 9.19 36.65
C GLN A 65 -15.67 8.58 35.46
N LYS A 66 -16.94 8.90 35.23
CA LYS A 66 -17.70 8.49 34.05
C LYS A 66 -17.05 9.06 32.79
N MET A 67 -16.61 10.33 32.81
CA MET A 67 -15.88 10.95 31.70
C MET A 67 -14.55 10.25 31.43
N LEU A 68 -13.77 9.90 32.47
CA LEU A 68 -12.53 9.15 32.30
C LEU A 68 -12.76 7.80 31.62
N ILE A 69 -13.80 7.09 32.03
CA ILE A 69 -14.17 5.78 31.43
C ILE A 69 -14.53 5.96 29.96
N ALA A 70 -15.37 6.96 29.64
CA ALA A 70 -15.76 7.25 28.26
C ALA A 70 -14.56 7.66 27.39
N PHE A 71 -13.60 8.42 27.96
CA PHE A 71 -12.42 8.87 27.25
C PHE A 71 -11.34 7.78 27.11
N ALA A 72 -11.35 6.78 28.00
CA ALA A 72 -10.38 5.70 27.98
C ALA A 72 -10.37 4.92 26.65
N GLY A 73 -11.53 4.67 26.04
CA GLY A 73 -11.63 3.99 24.75
C GLY A 73 -10.84 4.69 23.64
N PRO A 74 -11.18 5.93 23.29
CA PRO A 74 -10.40 6.71 22.31
C PRO A 74 -8.91 6.84 22.65
N LEU A 75 -8.57 7.06 23.93
CA LEU A 75 -7.20 7.17 24.40
C LEU A 75 -6.41 5.88 24.14
N PHE A 76 -6.97 4.72 24.49
CA PHE A 76 -6.30 3.44 24.23
C PHE A 76 -6.13 3.14 22.75
N ASN A 77 -7.06 3.57 21.88
CA ASN A 77 -6.89 3.46 20.43
C ASN A 77 -5.70 4.28 19.93
N ILE A 78 -5.52 5.50 20.47
CA ILE A 78 -4.36 6.34 20.13
C ILE A 78 -3.05 5.68 20.62
N VAL A 79 -3.03 5.18 21.86
CA VAL A 79 -1.86 4.48 22.42
C VAL A 79 -1.53 3.24 21.59
N LEU A 80 -2.54 2.44 21.24
CA LEU A 80 -2.37 1.26 20.38
C LEU A 80 -1.86 1.65 19.00
N ALA A 81 -2.39 2.70 18.39
CA ALA A 81 -1.93 3.17 17.08
C ALA A 81 -0.45 3.57 17.13
N ILE A 82 -0.04 4.33 18.16
CA ILE A 82 1.38 4.70 18.34
C ILE A 82 2.24 3.44 18.48
N PHE A 83 1.82 2.49 19.30
CA PHE A 83 2.54 1.23 19.49
C PHE A 83 2.69 0.45 18.18
N LEU A 84 1.60 0.33 17.41
CA LEU A 84 1.62 -0.35 16.11
C LEU A 84 2.49 0.38 15.09
N PHE A 85 2.46 1.72 15.05
CA PHE A 85 3.36 2.49 14.18
C PHE A 85 4.84 2.27 14.54
N VAL A 86 5.18 2.29 15.84
CA VAL A 86 6.54 1.99 16.29
C VAL A 86 6.93 0.55 15.90
N ALA A 87 6.04 -0.43 16.09
CA ALA A 87 6.30 -1.81 15.71
C ALA A 87 6.52 -1.95 14.20
N VAL A 88 5.65 -1.35 13.36
CA VAL A 88 5.81 -1.36 11.90
C VAL A 88 7.10 -0.66 11.49
N TYR A 89 7.43 0.47 12.12
CA TYR A 89 8.66 1.21 11.81
C TYR A 89 9.92 0.42 12.16
N THR A 90 9.91 -0.34 13.26
CA THR A 90 11.07 -1.16 13.69
C THR A 90 11.21 -2.44 12.87
N ILE A 91 10.09 -3.09 12.51
CA ILE A 91 10.10 -4.28 11.65
C ILE A 91 10.47 -3.89 10.20
N GLY A 92 10.13 -2.66 9.79
CA GLY A 92 10.30 -2.15 8.45
C GLY A 92 9.23 -2.66 7.48
N THR A 93 9.03 -1.90 6.42
CA THR A 93 8.19 -2.30 5.28
C THR A 93 9.09 -2.53 4.07
N LYS A 94 8.80 -3.57 3.30
CA LYS A 94 9.50 -3.80 2.04
C LYS A 94 8.98 -2.78 1.02
N GLU A 95 9.75 -1.74 0.78
CA GLU A 95 9.49 -0.82 -0.33
C GLU A 95 10.15 -1.37 -1.62
N PRO A 96 9.56 -1.15 -2.80
CA PRO A 96 10.21 -1.46 -4.07
C PRO A 96 11.56 -0.74 -4.17
N ALA A 97 12.61 -1.47 -4.52
CA ALA A 97 13.98 -0.95 -4.55
C ALA A 97 14.14 0.31 -5.41
N TYR A 98 13.40 0.39 -6.52
CA TYR A 98 13.48 1.52 -7.44
C TYR A 98 13.07 2.87 -6.81
N LEU A 99 12.26 2.85 -5.73
CA LEU A 99 11.85 4.10 -5.06
C LEU A 99 13.03 4.89 -4.49
N SER A 100 14.11 4.21 -4.13
CA SER A 100 15.34 4.82 -3.62
C SER A 100 16.38 5.12 -4.71
N GLU A 101 16.14 4.65 -5.95
CA GLU A 101 17.03 4.87 -7.08
C GLU A 101 16.84 6.25 -7.72
N PRO A 102 17.87 6.80 -8.39
CA PRO A 102 17.74 8.02 -9.18
C PRO A 102 16.59 7.94 -10.18
N VAL A 103 15.96 9.07 -10.48
CA VAL A 103 14.80 9.12 -11.39
C VAL A 103 15.29 9.02 -12.83
N VAL A 104 15.59 7.81 -13.27
CA VAL A 104 15.88 7.50 -14.66
C VAL A 104 14.63 6.90 -15.31
N VAL A 105 14.17 7.55 -16.37
CA VAL A 105 12.99 7.10 -17.13
C VAL A 105 13.32 5.82 -17.87
N GLY A 106 12.71 4.71 -17.51
CA GLY A 106 12.89 3.43 -18.20
C GLY A 106 11.90 3.27 -19.35
N TYR A 107 10.69 3.79 -19.17
CA TYR A 107 9.61 3.66 -20.14
C TYR A 107 8.72 4.90 -20.12
N VAL A 108 8.21 5.28 -21.29
CA VAL A 108 7.23 6.34 -21.46
C VAL A 108 6.00 5.75 -22.12
N GLU A 109 4.87 5.87 -21.43
CA GLU A 109 3.59 5.33 -21.88
C GLU A 109 3.05 6.14 -23.06
N LYS A 110 2.58 5.45 -24.09
CA LYS A 110 2.03 6.10 -25.30
C LYS A 110 0.75 6.86 -24.97
N GLY A 111 0.65 8.07 -25.49
CA GLY A 111 -0.49 8.97 -25.25
C GLY A 111 -0.46 9.69 -23.90
N SER A 112 0.51 9.38 -23.04
CA SER A 112 0.66 9.99 -21.73
C SER A 112 1.08 11.47 -21.78
N LEU A 113 1.00 12.12 -20.62
CA LEU A 113 1.49 13.50 -20.47
C LEU A 113 2.98 13.60 -20.73
N ALA A 114 3.77 12.65 -20.24
CA ALA A 114 5.21 12.62 -20.42
C ALA A 114 5.60 12.53 -21.90
N GLU A 115 4.91 11.68 -22.68
CA GLU A 115 5.15 11.60 -24.14
C GLU A 115 4.80 12.91 -24.83
N LYS A 116 3.65 13.52 -24.53
CA LYS A 116 3.19 14.78 -25.13
C LYS A 116 4.18 15.94 -24.92
N VAL A 117 4.89 15.96 -23.79
CA VAL A 117 5.90 17.00 -23.50
C VAL A 117 7.31 16.60 -23.89
N GLY A 118 7.49 15.44 -24.52
CA GLY A 118 8.76 15.01 -25.08
C GLY A 118 9.75 14.44 -24.09
N ILE A 119 9.29 13.90 -22.95
CA ILE A 119 10.13 13.06 -22.09
C ILE A 119 10.45 11.76 -22.84
N GLN A 120 11.69 11.30 -22.74
CA GLN A 120 12.18 10.13 -23.47
C GLN A 120 12.74 9.07 -22.51
N PRO A 121 12.75 7.80 -22.92
CA PRO A 121 13.49 6.77 -22.20
C PRO A 121 14.94 7.19 -21.98
N PHE A 122 15.46 6.85 -20.79
CA PHE A 122 16.79 7.19 -20.28
C PHE A 122 17.04 8.67 -19.93
N ASP A 123 16.03 9.54 -20.01
CA ASP A 123 16.10 10.84 -19.35
C ASP A 123 16.28 10.66 -17.84
N LYS A 124 17.20 11.43 -17.25
CA LYS A 124 17.32 11.50 -15.80
C LYS A 124 16.66 12.79 -15.31
N ILE A 125 15.59 12.67 -14.55
CA ILE A 125 14.94 13.82 -13.93
C ILE A 125 15.76 14.26 -12.73
N VAL A 126 16.18 15.52 -12.71
CA VAL A 126 17.08 16.08 -11.68
C VAL A 126 16.41 17.12 -10.80
N LYS A 127 15.42 17.88 -11.36
CA LYS A 127 14.68 18.87 -10.56
C LYS A 127 13.23 18.96 -10.97
N VAL A 128 12.40 19.38 -10.01
CA VAL A 128 10.99 19.73 -10.18
C VAL A 128 10.76 21.12 -9.57
N ASN A 129 10.36 22.10 -10.39
CA ASN A 129 10.22 23.52 -10.00
C ASN A 129 11.46 24.06 -9.28
N GLY A 130 12.66 23.79 -9.84
CA GLY A 130 13.94 24.23 -9.30
C GLY A 130 14.42 23.47 -8.07
N LYS A 131 13.59 22.59 -7.46
CA LYS A 131 13.97 21.75 -6.32
C LYS A 131 14.55 20.43 -6.81
N GLU A 132 15.75 20.08 -6.35
CA GLU A 132 16.39 18.80 -6.65
C GLU A 132 15.52 17.62 -6.19
N VAL A 133 15.45 16.57 -7.02
CA VAL A 133 14.85 15.29 -6.70
C VAL A 133 15.90 14.19 -6.87
N LYS A 134 16.13 13.44 -5.79
CA LYS A 134 17.22 12.46 -5.72
C LYS A 134 16.78 11.06 -6.13
N ASN A 135 15.50 10.75 -5.94
CA ASN A 135 14.95 9.42 -6.15
C ASN A 135 13.49 9.47 -6.56
N TRP A 136 12.95 8.32 -6.95
CA TRP A 136 11.56 8.18 -7.39
C TRP A 136 10.54 8.57 -6.33
N LYS A 137 10.83 8.31 -5.05
CA LYS A 137 9.96 8.69 -3.94
C LYS A 137 9.79 10.20 -3.83
N GLU A 138 10.91 10.95 -3.85
CA GLU A 138 10.90 12.41 -3.83
C GLU A 138 10.20 12.99 -5.06
N PHE A 139 10.45 12.43 -6.24
CA PHE A 139 9.82 12.83 -7.49
C PHE A 139 8.29 12.66 -7.43
N THR A 140 7.82 11.48 -7.01
CA THR A 140 6.37 11.21 -6.89
C THR A 140 5.68 12.15 -5.91
N ILE A 141 6.33 12.44 -4.77
CA ILE A 141 5.80 13.41 -3.79
C ILE A 141 5.78 14.81 -4.40
N ALA A 142 6.84 15.23 -5.10
CA ALA A 142 6.93 16.55 -5.70
C ALA A 142 5.84 16.78 -6.75
N LEU A 143 5.50 15.78 -7.56
CA LEU A 143 4.41 15.86 -8.54
C LEU A 143 3.03 15.83 -7.86
N GLY A 144 2.80 14.92 -6.91
CA GLY A 144 1.52 14.77 -6.24
C GLY A 144 1.05 16.02 -5.52
N MET A 145 1.99 16.82 -4.97
CA MET A 145 1.68 18.12 -4.36
C MET A 145 1.30 19.22 -5.35
N LYS A 146 1.39 18.97 -6.65
CA LYS A 146 1.22 19.98 -7.72
C LYS A 146 0.10 19.65 -8.69
N ALA A 147 -0.81 18.75 -8.33
CA ALA A 147 -2.00 18.48 -9.14
C ALA A 147 -2.72 19.78 -9.51
N GLY A 148 -3.17 19.90 -10.75
CA GLY A 148 -3.82 21.09 -11.29
C GLY A 148 -2.90 22.28 -11.56
N LYS A 149 -1.58 22.15 -11.42
CA LYS A 149 -0.63 23.28 -11.59
C LYS A 149 0.37 23.01 -12.69
N SER A 150 0.92 24.10 -13.24
CA SER A 150 2.09 24.02 -14.11
C SER A 150 3.34 23.71 -13.29
N VAL A 151 4.14 22.79 -13.81
CA VAL A 151 5.38 22.31 -13.20
C VAL A 151 6.50 22.39 -14.25
N GLU A 152 7.67 22.91 -13.86
CA GLU A 152 8.89 22.84 -14.66
C GLU A 152 9.72 21.64 -14.19
N ILE A 153 10.05 20.74 -15.12
CA ILE A 153 10.90 19.57 -14.85
C ILE A 153 12.22 19.77 -15.58
N GLU A 154 13.34 19.65 -14.86
CA GLU A 154 14.66 19.62 -15.47
C GLU A 154 15.09 18.15 -15.66
N VAL A 155 15.39 17.79 -16.91
CA VAL A 155 15.90 16.47 -17.29
C VAL A 155 17.32 16.58 -17.82
N LEU A 156 18.16 15.64 -17.42
CA LEU A 156 19.50 15.45 -17.99
C LEU A 156 19.39 14.41 -19.11
N ARG A 157 19.59 14.87 -20.35
CA ARG A 157 19.56 14.06 -21.57
C ARG A 157 20.89 14.24 -22.33
N ASN A 158 21.60 13.14 -22.56
CA ASN A 158 22.89 13.16 -23.29
C ASN A 158 23.91 14.20 -22.74
N GLY A 159 23.95 14.35 -21.41
CA GLY A 159 24.85 15.30 -20.75
C GLY A 159 24.32 16.75 -20.67
N ASN A 160 23.19 17.07 -21.32
CA ASN A 160 22.63 18.41 -21.36
C ASN A 160 21.37 18.50 -20.51
N ILE A 161 21.20 19.61 -19.79
CA ILE A 161 19.97 19.88 -19.02
C ILE A 161 18.94 20.51 -19.96
N GLN A 162 17.75 19.92 -19.99
CA GLN A 162 16.59 20.44 -20.71
C GLN A 162 15.50 20.77 -19.70
N LYS A 163 14.80 21.91 -19.89
CA LYS A 163 13.65 22.32 -19.09
C LYS A 163 12.39 22.01 -19.84
N ILE A 164 11.48 21.30 -19.19
CA ILE A 164 10.21 20.87 -19.76
C ILE A 164 9.10 21.40 -18.86
N ALA A 165 8.25 22.26 -19.42
CA ALA A 165 7.07 22.73 -18.73
C ALA A 165 5.87 21.82 -19.03
N ILE A 166 5.14 21.46 -17.98
CA ILE A 166 3.96 20.60 -18.07
C ILE A 166 2.86 21.10 -17.14
N THR A 167 1.62 21.07 -17.59
CA THR A 167 0.47 21.31 -16.73
C THR A 167 -0.09 19.97 -16.30
N LEU A 168 -0.09 19.73 -14.99
CA LEU A 168 -0.61 18.48 -14.41
C LEU A 168 -2.15 18.57 -14.32
N PRO A 169 -2.88 17.47 -14.55
CA PRO A 169 -4.31 17.41 -14.35
C PRO A 169 -4.67 17.57 -12.88
N ASP A 170 -5.90 18.03 -12.60
CA ASP A 170 -6.42 18.16 -11.24
C ASP A 170 -6.53 16.79 -10.55
N ASP A 171 -6.82 15.75 -11.31
CA ASP A 171 -6.96 14.39 -10.83
C ASP A 171 -5.95 13.46 -11.51
N MET A 172 -4.83 13.27 -10.85
CA MET A 172 -3.74 12.36 -11.28
C MET A 172 -4.15 10.88 -11.26
N SER A 173 -5.33 10.54 -10.72
CA SER A 173 -5.82 9.16 -10.77
C SER A 173 -6.41 8.81 -12.14
N LYS A 174 -6.83 9.78 -12.90
CA LYS A 174 -7.45 9.60 -14.23
C LYS A 174 -6.46 9.70 -15.38
N GLU A 175 -5.40 10.49 -15.21
CA GLU A 175 -4.35 10.63 -16.20
C GLU A 175 -2.99 10.34 -15.55
N SER A 176 -2.37 9.24 -15.94
CA SER A 176 -1.03 8.91 -15.51
C SER A 176 -0.03 9.92 -16.08
N PHE A 177 0.97 10.31 -15.28
CA PHE A 177 2.11 11.04 -15.82
C PHE A 177 2.81 10.24 -16.91
N GLY A 178 2.76 8.92 -16.81
CA GLY A 178 3.14 7.98 -17.87
C GLY A 178 4.62 7.73 -18.00
N ILE A 179 5.39 7.82 -16.92
CA ILE A 179 6.76 7.32 -16.88
C ILE A 179 6.91 6.18 -15.88
N SER A 180 7.80 5.26 -16.17
CA SER A 180 8.14 4.16 -15.29
C SER A 180 9.65 4.05 -15.12
N PRO A 181 10.13 3.49 -13.99
CA PRO A 181 11.56 3.29 -13.78
C PRO A 181 12.14 2.21 -14.71
N VAL A 182 13.46 2.13 -14.76
CA VAL A 182 14.17 1.06 -15.46
C VAL A 182 14.02 -0.23 -14.65
N ILE A 183 13.00 -1.03 -14.97
CA ILE A 183 12.77 -2.33 -14.37
C ILE A 183 13.10 -3.40 -15.41
N PRO A 184 14.15 -4.22 -15.22
CA PRO A 184 14.48 -5.29 -16.13
C PRO A 184 13.31 -6.27 -16.34
N ALA A 185 13.16 -6.82 -17.53
CA ALA A 185 12.14 -7.83 -17.82
C ALA A 185 12.52 -9.19 -17.22
N LYS A 186 12.62 -9.25 -15.88
CA LYS A 186 12.99 -10.44 -15.12
C LYS A 186 11.79 -11.31 -14.82
N ILE A 187 11.90 -12.59 -15.12
CA ILE A 187 10.85 -13.59 -14.84
C ILE A 187 10.83 -13.88 -13.33
N GLY A 188 9.71 -13.56 -12.67
CA GLY A 188 9.50 -13.82 -11.24
C GLY A 188 8.98 -15.24 -10.96
N LYS A 189 8.10 -15.76 -11.83
CA LYS A 189 7.54 -17.11 -11.69
C LYS A 189 7.11 -17.65 -13.05
N VAL A 190 7.37 -18.91 -13.29
CA VAL A 190 6.89 -19.64 -14.46
C VAL A 190 5.82 -20.63 -14.01
N LEU A 191 4.63 -20.52 -14.58
CA LEU A 191 3.52 -21.43 -14.27
C LEU A 191 3.78 -22.79 -14.91
N GLU A 192 3.56 -23.86 -14.16
CA GLU A 192 3.63 -25.22 -14.67
C GLU A 192 2.66 -25.45 -15.85
N ASN A 193 3.08 -26.24 -16.83
CA ASN A 193 2.32 -26.52 -18.07
C ASN A 193 2.04 -25.33 -18.99
N SER A 194 2.56 -24.12 -18.65
CA SER A 194 2.44 -22.95 -19.53
C SER A 194 3.35 -23.08 -20.77
N PRO A 195 3.06 -22.33 -21.85
CA PRO A 195 3.98 -22.22 -22.99
C PRO A 195 5.39 -21.79 -22.58
N ALA A 196 5.52 -20.90 -21.59
CA ALA A 196 6.79 -20.45 -21.05
C ALA A 196 7.59 -21.59 -20.39
N ALA A 197 6.92 -22.47 -19.60
CA ALA A 197 7.56 -23.64 -19.03
C ALA A 197 8.04 -24.62 -20.10
N LYS A 198 7.20 -24.85 -21.14
CA LYS A 198 7.53 -25.74 -22.25
C LYS A 198 8.66 -25.22 -23.12
N SER A 199 8.88 -23.90 -23.21
CA SER A 199 10.00 -23.31 -23.92
C SER A 199 11.30 -23.27 -23.09
N GLY A 200 11.29 -23.75 -21.85
CA GLY A 200 12.50 -23.80 -20.99
C GLY A 200 12.81 -22.51 -20.25
N LEU A 201 11.88 -21.54 -20.21
CA LEU A 201 12.02 -20.35 -19.38
C LEU A 201 12.03 -20.74 -17.89
N LYS A 202 12.84 -20.07 -17.11
CA LYS A 202 12.99 -20.28 -15.67
C LYS A 202 12.82 -18.98 -14.89
N GLU A 203 12.51 -19.12 -13.63
CA GLU A 203 12.54 -18.01 -12.69
C GLU A 203 13.94 -17.40 -12.62
N GLY A 204 14.02 -16.07 -12.63
CA GLY A 204 15.28 -15.33 -12.66
C GLY A 204 15.80 -14.98 -14.04
N ASP A 205 15.27 -15.57 -15.12
CA ASP A 205 15.61 -15.19 -16.48
C ASP A 205 15.30 -13.72 -16.75
N ILE A 206 16.15 -13.06 -17.52
CA ILE A 206 15.91 -11.67 -17.95
C ILE A 206 15.71 -11.68 -19.46
N ILE A 207 14.56 -11.23 -19.92
CA ILE A 207 14.27 -11.08 -21.34
C ILE A 207 14.97 -9.82 -21.81
N VAL A 208 15.87 -9.97 -22.80
CA VAL A 208 16.68 -8.88 -23.39
C VAL A 208 16.33 -8.62 -24.85
N GLY A 209 15.44 -9.43 -25.44
CA GLY A 209 14.96 -9.21 -26.79
C GLY A 209 13.76 -10.08 -27.13
N VAL A 210 12.93 -9.60 -28.07
CA VAL A 210 11.77 -10.31 -28.61
C VAL A 210 11.73 -10.12 -30.12
N ASN A 211 11.70 -11.23 -30.89
CA ASN A 211 11.67 -11.24 -32.36
C ASN A 211 12.77 -10.34 -32.99
N GLY A 212 14.00 -10.37 -32.40
CA GLY A 212 15.13 -9.57 -32.86
C GLY A 212 15.10 -8.11 -32.42
N LYS A 213 14.07 -7.63 -31.73
CA LYS A 213 14.04 -6.28 -31.14
C LYS A 213 14.58 -6.32 -29.71
N PRO A 214 15.52 -5.41 -29.34
CA PRO A 214 16.00 -5.34 -27.96
C PRO A 214 14.87 -4.94 -27.02
N ILE A 215 14.89 -5.47 -25.80
CA ILE A 215 14.00 -5.16 -24.70
C ILE A 215 14.86 -4.72 -23.52
N ASN A 216 14.63 -3.51 -23.04
CA ASN A 216 15.37 -2.91 -21.92
C ASN A 216 14.59 -2.95 -20.60
N THR A 217 13.25 -2.95 -20.69
CA THR A 217 12.39 -2.87 -19.52
C THR A 217 11.24 -3.87 -19.59
N TRP A 218 10.69 -4.19 -18.42
CA TRP A 218 9.48 -4.99 -18.31
C TRP A 218 8.29 -4.37 -19.04
N PHE A 219 8.19 -3.05 -19.05
CA PHE A 219 7.08 -2.34 -19.69
C PHE A 219 7.14 -2.46 -21.22
N GLU A 220 8.33 -2.33 -21.81
CA GLU A 220 8.52 -2.59 -23.25
C GLU A 220 8.14 -4.02 -23.62
N PHE A 221 8.54 -4.99 -22.80
CA PHE A 221 8.16 -6.39 -22.97
C PHE A 221 6.64 -6.58 -22.87
N ALA A 222 6.01 -6.01 -21.86
CA ALA A 222 4.56 -6.12 -21.66
C ALA A 222 3.78 -5.51 -22.82
N ASP A 223 4.18 -4.32 -23.29
CA ASP A 223 3.56 -3.67 -24.46
C ASP A 223 3.71 -4.50 -25.72
N PHE A 224 4.90 -5.05 -25.93
CA PHE A 224 5.13 -5.93 -27.09
C PHE A 224 4.20 -7.13 -27.02
N MET A 225 4.13 -7.80 -25.85
CA MET A 225 3.27 -8.96 -25.66
C MET A 225 1.78 -8.61 -25.81
N ALA A 226 1.34 -7.46 -25.34
CA ALA A 226 -0.04 -6.99 -25.50
C ALA A 226 -0.39 -6.67 -26.97
N SER A 227 0.59 -6.30 -27.79
CA SER A 227 0.40 -6.02 -29.22
C SER A 227 0.25 -7.28 -30.09
N LEU A 228 0.57 -8.46 -29.53
CA LEU A 228 0.47 -9.73 -30.24
C LEU A 228 -0.98 -10.17 -30.38
N LYS A 229 -1.31 -10.71 -31.55
CA LYS A 229 -2.58 -11.43 -31.75
C LYS A 229 -2.53 -12.78 -31.06
N GLU A 230 -3.67 -13.31 -30.70
CA GLU A 230 -3.77 -14.64 -30.09
C GLU A 230 -3.04 -15.74 -30.91
N LYS A 231 -2.34 -16.62 -30.18
CA LYS A 231 -1.62 -17.80 -30.74
C LYS A 231 -0.40 -17.47 -31.64
N GLN A 232 0.22 -16.32 -31.49
CA GLN A 232 1.49 -16.06 -32.17
C GLN A 232 2.67 -16.62 -31.36
N SER A 233 3.59 -17.31 -32.07
CA SER A 233 4.89 -17.69 -31.50
C SER A 233 5.83 -16.51 -31.48
N VAL A 234 6.63 -16.38 -30.44
CA VAL A 234 7.63 -15.34 -30.29
C VAL A 234 9.00 -15.96 -29.99
N ASN A 235 10.03 -15.41 -30.58
CA ASN A 235 11.40 -15.77 -30.23
C ASN A 235 11.90 -14.81 -29.16
N LEU A 236 12.26 -15.38 -28.00
CA LEU A 236 12.77 -14.62 -26.86
C LEU A 236 14.30 -14.74 -26.78
N LEU A 237 14.98 -13.62 -26.66
CA LEU A 237 16.37 -13.58 -26.29
C LEU A 237 16.45 -13.41 -24.78
N VAL A 238 17.02 -14.39 -24.11
CA VAL A 238 16.98 -14.52 -22.65
C VAL A 238 18.39 -14.53 -22.09
N LYS A 239 18.64 -13.71 -21.09
CA LYS A 239 19.87 -13.70 -20.31
C LYS A 239 19.70 -14.50 -19.03
N ARG A 240 20.49 -15.56 -18.83
CA ARG A 240 20.56 -16.40 -17.64
C ARG A 240 22.03 -16.56 -17.27
N ASP A 241 22.43 -16.29 -16.02
CA ASP A 241 23.80 -16.46 -15.52
C ASP A 241 24.86 -15.86 -16.45
N ASN A 242 24.63 -14.63 -16.95
CA ASN A 242 25.45 -13.91 -17.90
C ASN A 242 25.60 -14.56 -19.31
N LYS A 243 24.89 -15.63 -19.61
CA LYS A 243 24.79 -16.24 -20.94
C LYS A 243 23.48 -15.84 -21.61
N ILE A 244 23.52 -15.70 -22.93
CA ILE A 244 22.34 -15.36 -23.73
C ILE A 244 21.91 -16.61 -24.50
N PHE A 245 20.59 -16.89 -24.44
CA PHE A 245 19.94 -18.01 -25.11
C PHE A 245 18.80 -17.48 -25.98
N SER A 246 18.51 -18.19 -27.06
CA SER A 246 17.35 -17.93 -27.93
C SER A 246 16.44 -19.18 -27.95
#